data_639747771b81d6cbb5c3e13e8cd6f1c4
#
_entry.id   639747771b81d6cbb5c3e13e8cd6f1c4
#
_cell.length_a   1.000
_cell.length_b   1.000
_cell.length_c   1.000
_cell.angle_alpha   90.00
_cell.angle_beta   90.00
_cell.angle_gamma   90.00
#
_symmetry.space_group_name_H-M   'P 1'
#
loop_
_entity.id
_entity.type
_entity.pdbx_description
1 polymer ?
#
loop_
_entity_poly.entity_id
_entity_poly.type
_entity_poly.pdbx_seq_one_letter_code
_entity_poly.pdbx_strand_id
1 'polypeptide(L)'
;MMQGCGNEIFSIFNRFHRLKISSILPGVSSVEMGTLKTIEHCRKEKEMATKETDAKEPDSKSIDAKVSEVVRYMRVAAPAVSRTLRSLEEKKYVERMVCEGDRRNVYVRVTEEGKEVLNECNRILSELLKSVTEKMGEEDMNRLIGYLNKLEQIAELE
;
A
#
# COMPACT_ATOMS: atom_id res chain seq x y z
N MET A 1 12.30 29.60 -17.89
CA MET A 1 10.90 29.06 -17.88
C MET A 1 10.76 27.69 -17.20
N MET A 2 11.73 26.80 -17.27
CA MET A 2 11.64 25.47 -16.62
C MET A 2 11.74 25.48 -15.08
N GLN A 3 12.44 26.43 -14.45
CA GLN A 3 12.55 26.52 -12.99
C GLN A 3 11.23 26.83 -12.26
N GLY A 4 10.30 27.55 -12.91
CA GLY A 4 8.99 27.85 -12.30
C GLY A 4 8.10 26.63 -12.16
N CYS A 5 8.02 25.79 -13.19
CA CYS A 5 7.15 24.62 -13.23
C CYS A 5 7.55 23.53 -12.19
N GLY A 6 8.84 23.31 -11.98
CA GLY A 6 9.33 22.37 -10.96
C GLY A 6 8.96 22.81 -9.55
N ASN A 7 9.09 24.10 -9.24
CA ASN A 7 8.71 24.66 -7.95
C ASN A 7 7.20 24.58 -7.69
N GLU A 8 6.38 24.78 -8.72
CA GLU A 8 4.92 24.64 -8.61
C GLU A 8 4.50 23.20 -8.36
N ILE A 9 5.05 22.25 -9.11
CA ILE A 9 4.79 20.80 -8.90
C ILE A 9 5.18 20.42 -7.47
N PHE A 10 6.38 20.78 -7.01
CA PHE A 10 6.83 20.49 -5.65
C PHE A 10 5.92 21.12 -4.59
N SER A 11 5.46 22.36 -4.81
CA SER A 11 4.50 23.04 -3.93
C SER A 11 3.16 22.29 -3.87
N ILE A 12 2.67 21.80 -5.02
CA ILE A 12 1.43 21.02 -5.10
C ILE A 12 1.59 19.70 -4.31
N PHE A 13 2.65 18.95 -4.54
CA PHE A 13 2.93 17.71 -3.77
C PHE A 13 2.98 17.97 -2.26
N ASN A 14 3.64 19.03 -1.83
CA ASN A 14 3.69 19.41 -0.42
C ASN A 14 2.31 19.78 0.16
N ARG A 15 1.43 20.38 -0.64
CA ARG A 15 0.04 20.64 -0.22
C ARG A 15 -0.76 19.36 -0.13
N PHE A 16 -0.63 18.44 -1.09
CA PHE A 16 -1.25 17.11 -1.01
C PHE A 16 -0.79 16.32 0.21
N HIS A 17 0.50 16.34 0.53
CA HIS A 17 1.04 15.71 1.75
C HIS A 17 0.45 16.29 3.05
N ARG A 18 0.05 17.56 3.02
CA ARG A 18 -0.61 18.23 4.16
C ARG A 18 -2.12 17.96 4.24
N LEU A 19 -2.72 17.41 3.18
CA LEU A 19 -4.10 16.95 3.27
C LEU A 19 -4.13 15.82 4.32
N LYS A 20 -4.89 16.05 5.40
CA LYS A 20 -4.98 15.08 6.51
C LYS A 20 -5.85 13.89 6.12
N ILE A 21 -5.45 13.17 5.07
CA ILE A 21 -6.14 11.93 4.65
C ILE A 21 -6.21 10.95 5.82
N SER A 22 -5.15 10.89 6.64
CA SER A 22 -5.12 10.07 7.85
C SER A 22 -6.25 10.40 8.85
N SER A 23 -6.78 11.64 8.84
CA SER A 23 -7.85 12.01 9.77
C SER A 23 -9.23 11.50 9.38
N ILE A 24 -9.38 11.05 8.14
CA ILE A 24 -10.63 10.43 7.65
C ILE A 24 -10.56 8.90 7.65
N LEU A 25 -9.38 8.33 7.88
CA LEU A 25 -9.20 6.88 7.93
C LEU A 25 -9.50 6.34 9.34
N PRO A 26 -10.32 5.31 9.48
CA PRO A 26 -10.66 4.76 10.78
C PRO A 26 -9.48 3.97 11.38
N GLY A 27 -8.93 4.46 12.48
CA GLY A 27 -7.96 3.72 13.29
C GLY A 27 -6.58 3.48 12.69
N VAL A 28 -6.30 3.95 11.46
CA VAL A 28 -5.01 3.76 10.78
C VAL A 28 -4.49 5.06 10.16
N SER A 29 -3.18 5.21 10.13
CA SER A 29 -2.51 6.23 9.34
C SER A 29 -2.43 5.83 7.85
N SER A 30 -2.12 6.79 6.97
CA SER A 30 -1.92 6.51 5.53
C SER A 30 -0.80 5.48 5.30
N VAL A 31 0.27 5.53 6.12
CA VAL A 31 1.38 4.57 6.03
C VAL A 31 0.95 3.18 6.46
N GLU A 32 0.19 3.06 7.54
CA GLU A 32 -0.36 1.78 8.02
C GLU A 32 -1.32 1.18 7.00
N MET A 33 -2.22 1.98 6.43
CA MET A 33 -3.10 1.54 5.34
C MET A 33 -2.31 1.05 4.12
N GLY A 34 -1.28 1.82 3.70
CA GLY A 34 -0.39 1.41 2.60
C GLY A 34 0.31 0.09 2.89
N THR A 35 0.76 -0.11 4.14
CA THR A 35 1.40 -1.36 4.57
C THR A 35 0.42 -2.54 4.53
N LEU A 36 -0.81 -2.39 5.02
CA LEU A 36 -1.84 -3.42 4.94
C LEU A 36 -2.15 -3.81 3.48
N LYS A 37 -2.29 -2.81 2.59
CA LYS A 37 -2.48 -3.05 1.15
C LYS A 37 -1.32 -3.82 0.53
N THR A 38 -0.09 -3.47 0.88
CA THR A 38 1.11 -4.14 0.36
C THR A 38 1.17 -5.60 0.82
N ILE A 39 0.85 -5.89 2.09
CA ILE A 39 0.79 -7.27 2.60
C ILE A 39 -0.23 -8.10 1.81
N GLU A 40 -1.44 -7.57 1.63
CA GLU A 40 -2.49 -8.25 0.86
C GLU A 40 -2.12 -8.42 -0.63
N HIS A 41 -1.42 -7.45 -1.21
CA HIS A 41 -0.93 -7.55 -2.58
C HIS A 41 0.09 -8.67 -2.73
N CYS A 42 1.13 -8.72 -1.89
CA CYS A 42 2.13 -9.80 -1.89
C CYS A 42 1.49 -11.19 -1.70
N ARG A 43 0.46 -11.28 -0.85
CA ARG A 43 -0.28 -12.52 -0.65
C ARG A 43 -1.03 -12.96 -1.90
N LYS A 44 -1.76 -12.04 -2.54
CA LYS A 44 -2.53 -12.32 -3.76
C LYS A 44 -1.62 -12.73 -4.93
N GLU A 45 -0.47 -12.09 -5.11
CA GLU A 45 0.50 -12.48 -6.14
C GLU A 45 0.95 -13.93 -5.96
N LYS A 46 1.23 -14.35 -4.72
CA LYS A 46 1.62 -15.73 -4.42
C LYS A 46 0.47 -16.71 -4.66
N GLU A 47 -0.75 -16.37 -4.27
CA GLU A 47 -1.93 -17.19 -4.55
C GLU A 47 -2.17 -17.38 -6.06
N MET A 48 -1.96 -16.33 -6.85
CA MET A 48 -2.10 -16.41 -8.31
C MET A 48 -1.00 -17.28 -8.92
N ALA A 49 0.26 -17.07 -8.53
CA ALA A 49 1.39 -17.87 -9.01
C ALA A 49 1.25 -19.36 -8.67
N THR A 50 0.63 -19.68 -7.53
CA THR A 50 0.42 -21.08 -7.11
C THR A 50 -0.71 -21.77 -7.88
N LYS A 51 -1.73 -21.01 -8.30
CA LYS A 51 -2.84 -21.53 -9.12
C LYS A 51 -2.41 -21.87 -10.55
N GLU A 52 -1.39 -21.20 -11.06
CA GLU A 52 -0.86 -21.44 -12.41
C GLU A 52 0.08 -22.65 -12.49
N THR A 53 0.64 -23.06 -11.37
CA THR A 53 1.46 -24.26 -11.27
C THR A 53 0.62 -25.32 -10.59
N ASP A 54 0.17 -26.37 -11.26
CA ASP A 54 -0.59 -27.54 -10.72
C ASP A 54 0.04 -28.23 -9.48
N ALA A 55 0.66 -27.44 -8.62
CA ALA A 55 1.31 -27.82 -7.40
C ALA A 55 0.28 -28.06 -6.29
N LYS A 56 0.44 -29.15 -5.55
CA LYS A 56 -0.29 -29.51 -4.32
C LYS A 56 -0.61 -28.27 -3.51
N GLU A 57 -1.81 -28.23 -2.91
CA GLU A 57 -2.26 -27.13 -2.03
C GLU A 57 -1.10 -26.55 -1.21
N PRO A 58 -0.79 -25.25 -1.43
CA PRO A 58 0.32 -24.62 -0.74
C PRO A 58 0.03 -24.61 0.75
N ASP A 59 1.01 -24.98 1.55
CA ASP A 59 0.96 -24.75 2.99
C ASP A 59 0.58 -23.29 3.24
N SER A 60 -0.42 -23.03 4.08
CA SER A 60 -0.94 -21.67 4.33
C SER A 60 0.16 -20.64 4.65
N LYS A 61 1.29 -21.11 5.16
CA LYS A 61 2.49 -20.32 5.43
C LYS A 61 3.25 -19.88 4.16
N SER A 62 3.12 -20.61 3.05
CA SER A 62 3.83 -20.26 1.80
C SER A 62 3.18 -19.09 1.06
N ILE A 63 1.92 -18.81 1.38
CA ILE A 63 1.12 -17.73 0.78
C ILE A 63 1.34 -16.38 1.50
N ASP A 64 1.70 -16.43 2.79
CA ASP A 64 1.89 -15.21 3.58
C ASP A 64 3.04 -14.33 3.05
N ALA A 65 2.92 -13.01 3.21
CA ALA A 65 3.93 -12.07 2.74
C ALA A 65 5.18 -12.14 3.62
N LYS A 66 6.38 -12.19 3.03
CA LYS A 66 7.63 -12.00 3.77
C LYS A 66 7.81 -10.52 4.11
N VAL A 67 8.24 -10.21 5.32
CA VAL A 67 8.56 -8.82 5.71
C VAL A 67 9.57 -8.18 4.75
N SER A 68 10.52 -8.93 4.23
CA SER A 68 11.49 -8.45 3.23
C SER A 68 10.83 -8.08 1.89
N GLU A 69 9.77 -8.77 1.49
CA GLU A 69 8.99 -8.43 0.29
C GLU A 69 8.22 -7.13 0.52
N VAL A 70 7.58 -6.98 1.69
CA VAL A 70 6.87 -5.75 2.07
C VAL A 70 7.84 -4.55 2.05
N VAL A 71 9.05 -4.69 2.61
CA VAL A 71 10.09 -3.64 2.56
C VAL A 71 10.44 -3.26 1.13
N ARG A 72 10.66 -4.26 0.27
CA ARG A 72 11.01 -4.04 -1.14
C ARG A 72 9.89 -3.32 -1.90
N TYR A 73 8.64 -3.76 -1.70
CA TYR A 73 7.49 -3.17 -2.36
C TYR A 73 7.24 -1.72 -1.93
N MET A 74 7.35 -1.44 -0.64
CA MET A 74 7.13 -0.10 -0.11
C MET A 74 8.25 0.89 -0.46
N ARG A 75 9.40 0.41 -0.91
CA ARG A 75 10.60 1.25 -1.23
C ARG A 75 10.99 2.19 -0.09
N VAL A 76 10.77 1.76 1.15
CA VAL A 76 11.15 2.51 2.36
C VAL A 76 12.11 1.71 3.22
N ALA A 77 12.85 2.39 4.10
CA ALA A 77 13.83 1.76 4.96
C ALA A 77 13.21 0.70 5.87
N ALA A 78 13.84 -0.47 5.98
CA ALA A 78 13.37 -1.60 6.79
C ALA A 78 13.01 -1.22 8.26
N PRO A 79 13.73 -0.32 8.96
CA PRO A 79 13.34 0.13 10.29
C PRO A 79 12.00 0.86 10.33
N ALA A 80 11.62 1.58 9.25
CA ALA A 80 10.32 2.26 9.16
C ALA A 80 9.19 1.23 9.02
N VAL A 81 9.35 0.25 8.12
CA VAL A 81 8.39 -0.85 7.96
C VAL A 81 8.23 -1.62 9.27
N SER A 82 9.33 -1.94 9.96
CA SER A 82 9.30 -2.65 11.24
C SER A 82 8.51 -1.91 12.32
N ARG A 83 8.62 -0.58 12.38
CA ARG A 83 7.83 0.26 13.32
C ARG A 83 6.35 0.24 12.95
N THR A 84 6.02 0.38 11.67
CA THR A 84 4.63 0.33 11.20
C THR A 84 4.00 -1.03 11.47
N LEU A 85 4.72 -2.13 11.19
CA LEU A 85 4.24 -3.47 11.48
C LEU A 85 4.02 -3.70 12.98
N ARG A 86 4.88 -3.16 13.86
CA ARG A 86 4.66 -3.22 15.31
C ARG A 86 3.37 -2.50 15.71
N SER A 87 3.15 -1.29 15.21
CA SER A 87 1.92 -0.55 15.46
C SER A 87 0.67 -1.29 14.99
N LEU A 88 0.72 -1.92 13.81
CA LEU A 88 -0.38 -2.72 13.28
C LEU A 88 -0.61 -4.00 14.09
N GLU A 89 0.44 -4.61 14.62
CA GLU A 89 0.38 -5.79 15.49
C GLU A 89 -0.24 -5.44 16.86
N GLU A 90 0.14 -4.30 17.45
CA GLU A 90 -0.47 -3.77 18.66
C GLU A 90 -1.97 -3.48 18.51
N LYS A 91 -2.39 -3.08 17.30
CA LYS A 91 -3.80 -2.89 16.91
C LYS A 91 -4.51 -4.19 16.54
N LYS A 92 -3.81 -5.32 16.51
CA LYS A 92 -4.28 -6.64 16.07
C LYS A 92 -4.71 -6.70 14.59
N TYR A 93 -4.22 -5.81 13.75
CA TYR A 93 -4.54 -5.79 12.31
C TYR A 93 -3.62 -6.68 11.48
N VAL A 94 -2.49 -7.06 12.03
CA VAL A 94 -1.57 -8.05 11.43
C VAL A 94 -1.07 -9.03 12.46
N GLU A 95 -0.66 -10.21 11.99
CA GLU A 95 0.04 -11.23 12.76
C GLU A 95 1.39 -11.52 12.12
N ARG A 96 2.43 -11.63 12.95
CA ARG A 96 3.76 -12.08 12.51
C ARG A 96 3.95 -13.55 12.84
N MET A 97 4.57 -14.25 11.91
CA MET A 97 4.90 -15.67 12.06
C MET A 97 6.37 -15.88 11.75
N VAL A 98 7.02 -16.65 12.60
CA VAL A 98 8.39 -17.11 12.39
C VAL A 98 8.32 -18.62 12.08
N CYS A 99 8.94 -19.05 11.00
CA CYS A 99 9.01 -20.47 10.70
C CYS A 99 9.94 -21.19 11.68
N GLU A 100 9.50 -22.30 12.22
CA GLU A 100 10.37 -23.22 12.97
C GLU A 100 11.48 -23.69 12.04
N GLY A 101 12.75 -23.45 12.45
CA GLY A 101 13.95 -23.80 11.67
C GLY A 101 14.52 -22.66 10.81
N ASP A 102 13.78 -21.59 10.52
CA ASP A 102 14.31 -20.42 9.79
C ASP A 102 13.90 -19.10 10.44
N ARG A 103 14.63 -18.72 11.46
CA ARG A 103 14.44 -17.45 12.18
C ARG A 103 14.76 -16.20 11.34
N ARG A 104 15.31 -16.36 10.13
CA ARG A 104 15.67 -15.25 9.24
C ARG A 104 14.47 -14.79 8.41
N ASN A 105 13.49 -15.69 8.17
CA ASN A 105 12.29 -15.37 7.42
C ASN A 105 11.13 -15.11 8.38
N VAL A 106 10.72 -13.84 8.48
CA VAL A 106 9.53 -13.41 9.19
C VAL A 106 8.42 -13.19 8.15
N TYR A 107 7.31 -13.86 8.37
CA TYR A 107 6.10 -13.69 7.57
C TYR A 107 5.10 -12.81 8.30
N VAL A 108 4.23 -12.19 7.54
CA VAL A 108 3.17 -11.32 8.05
C VAL A 108 1.90 -11.53 7.23
N ARG A 109 0.76 -11.58 7.91
CA ARG A 109 -0.57 -11.58 7.28
C ARG A 109 -1.48 -10.56 7.92
N VAL A 110 -2.47 -10.12 7.16
CA VAL A 110 -3.55 -9.27 7.66
C VAL A 110 -4.59 -10.15 8.36
N THR A 111 -5.01 -9.76 9.56
CA THR A 111 -6.07 -10.43 10.31
C THR A 111 -7.45 -10.10 9.73
N GLU A 112 -8.51 -10.75 10.22
CA GLU A 112 -9.87 -10.37 9.80
C GLU A 112 -10.21 -8.93 10.21
N GLU A 113 -9.84 -8.51 11.42
CA GLU A 113 -10.01 -7.13 11.87
C GLU A 113 -9.22 -6.15 10.99
N GLY A 114 -8.01 -6.52 10.57
CA GLY A 114 -7.21 -5.75 9.64
C GLY A 114 -7.85 -5.62 8.26
N LYS A 115 -8.49 -6.67 7.76
CA LYS A 115 -9.24 -6.66 6.50
C LYS A 115 -10.48 -5.77 6.58
N GLU A 116 -11.23 -5.83 7.68
CA GLU A 116 -12.41 -4.99 7.92
C GLU A 116 -12.03 -3.51 7.88
N VAL A 117 -10.97 -3.13 8.62
CA VAL A 117 -10.45 -1.75 8.61
C VAL A 117 -9.96 -1.34 7.23
N LEU A 118 -9.25 -2.22 6.52
CA LEU A 118 -8.79 -1.95 5.16
C LEU A 118 -9.95 -1.74 4.19
N ASN A 119 -11.02 -2.54 4.28
CA ASN A 119 -12.21 -2.41 3.46
C ASN A 119 -12.93 -1.08 3.74
N GLU A 120 -13.05 -0.69 4.99
CA GLU A 120 -13.65 0.59 5.37
C GLU A 120 -12.81 1.78 4.87
N CYS A 121 -11.48 1.72 4.99
CA CYS A 121 -10.58 2.70 4.40
C CYS A 121 -10.77 2.82 2.89
N ASN A 122 -10.86 1.69 2.19
CA ASN A 122 -11.08 1.67 0.73
C ASN A 122 -12.44 2.29 0.37
N ARG A 123 -13.49 2.00 1.13
CA ARG A 123 -14.82 2.59 0.93
C ARG A 123 -14.77 4.12 1.03
N ILE A 124 -14.21 4.64 2.13
CA ILE A 124 -14.08 6.08 2.36
C ILE A 124 -13.28 6.77 1.24
N LEU A 125 -12.15 6.19 0.85
CA LEU A 125 -11.33 6.75 -0.23
C LEU A 125 -12.04 6.69 -1.58
N SER A 126 -12.78 5.62 -1.87
CA SER A 126 -13.55 5.49 -3.10
C SER A 126 -14.65 6.54 -3.19
N GLU A 127 -15.36 6.80 -2.10
CA GLU A 127 -16.38 7.85 -2.02
C GLU A 127 -15.78 9.25 -2.22
N LEU A 128 -14.63 9.52 -1.58
CA LEU A 128 -13.90 10.77 -1.76
C LEU A 128 -13.48 10.96 -3.23
N LEU A 129 -12.86 9.94 -3.83
CA LEU A 129 -12.40 9.98 -5.21
C LEU A 129 -13.57 10.13 -6.20
N LYS A 130 -14.69 9.45 -5.95
CA LYS A 130 -15.92 9.62 -6.73
C LYS A 130 -16.38 11.06 -6.70
N SER A 131 -16.49 11.68 -5.53
CA SER A 131 -16.86 13.08 -5.39
C SER A 131 -15.89 14.05 -6.09
N VAL A 132 -14.58 13.76 -6.05
CA VAL A 132 -13.58 14.54 -6.78
C VAL A 132 -13.76 14.39 -8.28
N THR A 133 -13.96 13.16 -8.79
CA THR A 133 -14.18 12.89 -10.21
C THR A 133 -15.43 13.57 -10.73
N GLU A 134 -16.53 13.53 -9.99
CA GLU A 134 -17.78 14.21 -10.35
C GLU A 134 -17.62 15.74 -10.48
N LYS A 135 -16.81 16.35 -9.59
CA LYS A 135 -16.55 17.81 -9.61
C LYS A 135 -15.54 18.22 -10.67
N MET A 136 -14.57 17.39 -10.97
CA MET A 136 -13.50 17.66 -11.91
C MET A 136 -13.89 17.33 -13.35
N GLY A 137 -14.80 16.37 -13.52
CA GLY A 137 -15.16 15.78 -14.79
C GLY A 137 -14.29 14.57 -15.14
N GLU A 138 -14.91 13.58 -15.75
CA GLU A 138 -14.28 12.30 -16.05
C GLU A 138 -13.11 12.43 -17.04
N GLU A 139 -13.24 13.33 -18.02
CA GLU A 139 -12.21 13.58 -19.03
C GLU A 139 -10.93 14.17 -18.41
N ASP A 140 -11.08 15.17 -17.54
CA ASP A 140 -9.94 15.81 -16.87
C ASP A 140 -9.31 14.86 -15.84
N MET A 141 -10.09 14.02 -15.17
CA MET A 141 -9.57 12.98 -14.30
C MET A 141 -8.72 11.96 -15.08
N ASN A 142 -9.18 11.50 -16.23
CA ASN A 142 -8.44 10.58 -17.08
C ASN A 142 -7.14 11.21 -17.62
N ARG A 143 -7.16 12.48 -17.99
CA ARG A 143 -5.95 13.23 -18.38
C ARG A 143 -4.95 13.33 -17.23
N LEU A 144 -5.43 13.64 -16.02
CA LEU A 144 -4.59 13.70 -14.82
C LEU A 144 -3.91 12.35 -14.53
N ILE A 145 -4.66 11.25 -14.59
CA ILE A 145 -4.12 9.88 -14.40
C ILE A 145 -3.04 9.62 -15.45
N GLY A 146 -3.29 9.97 -16.72
CA GLY A 146 -2.30 9.81 -17.78
C GLY A 146 -1.01 10.59 -17.55
N TYR A 147 -1.10 11.83 -17.06
CA TYR A 147 0.07 12.65 -16.72
C TYR A 147 0.84 12.11 -15.50
N LEU A 148 0.14 11.62 -14.48
CA LEU A 148 0.78 11.02 -13.31
C LEU A 148 1.52 9.73 -13.67
N ASN A 149 0.93 8.86 -14.46
CA ASN A 149 1.58 7.64 -14.95
C ASN A 149 2.83 7.95 -15.79
N LYS A 150 2.74 8.97 -16.65
CA LYS A 150 3.91 9.42 -17.44
C LYS A 150 5.02 9.98 -16.55
N LEU A 151 4.66 10.74 -15.50
CA LEU A 151 5.62 11.28 -14.55
C LEU A 151 6.33 10.15 -13.78
N GLU A 152 5.58 9.14 -13.33
CA GLU A 152 6.13 7.97 -12.64
C GLU A 152 7.12 7.22 -13.52
N GLN A 153 6.75 6.91 -14.77
CA GLN A 153 7.62 6.23 -15.72
C GLN A 153 8.95 6.99 -15.96
N ILE A 154 8.89 8.31 -16.07
CA ILE A 154 10.10 9.14 -16.27
C ILE A 154 10.98 9.11 -15.00
N ALA A 155 10.36 9.22 -13.82
CA ALA A 155 11.09 9.22 -12.55
C ALA A 155 11.71 7.85 -12.20
N GLU A 156 11.22 6.74 -12.76
CA GLU A 156 11.81 5.41 -12.59
C GLU A 156 13.02 5.15 -13.49
N LEU A 157 13.22 5.98 -14.53
CA LEU A 157 14.32 5.86 -15.49
C LEU A 157 15.59 6.62 -15.07
N GLU A 158 15.52 7.47 -14.02
CA GLU A 158 16.64 8.21 -13.43
C GLU A 158 17.14 7.53 -12.14
#